data_f616eb04c64b3e903cdb7738e0437bfd
#
_entry.id   f616eb04c64b3e903cdb7738e0437bfd
#
_cell.length_a   1.000
_cell.length_b   1.000
_cell.length_c   1.000
_cell.angle_alpha   90.00
_cell.angle_beta   90.00
_cell.angle_gamma   90.00
#
_symmetry.space_group_name_H-M   'P 1'
#
loop_
_entity.id
_entity.type
_entity.pdbx_description
1 polymer ?
#
loop_
_entity_poly.entity_id
_entity_poly.type
_entity_poly.pdbx_seq_one_letter_code
_entity_poly.pdbx_strand_id
1 'polypeptide(L)'
;MLFTTLSAAVYGIDANLIDVEVDIGPHPVEKENFMTVGLPDAAVRESRQRIQAALRNCGFEMPRSKVTVNLAPADLKKEGSGFDLPMAMGILGAYSSLAKTDLADYVFVGELSLDGSVRGIRGALPIAVAARARKIPNLIVPEANAREAAVVSGLKVYPVRSLLQVVQLINSGNGVAPIEVNRAELLDKAQQFSVDFKEVRGQQSGKRALEVASAGGHNILMIGPPGSGKTMLAKRMPTILPPLTFEEALETTKIHSVAGVLEPGAGLVGVRPFRSPHHTISDAGLIGGGMVPRPGEVSLAHNGVLFLDELPEFPRNVLEVMRQPLEDGQVSIARAAMSLTFPARFMLVAAMNPCPCGYFNDTTRDTCKCTIEMIQRYVSKISGPLMDRIDIHIDVPAVNYKELRSNSAPEDSATIRERVLRAREVQLNRFAAAGERIFCNAQMGPRQIRTYCELSSDCERLLERAMQQQGLSARAHDRILKVARTIADLDGTPEIQSKHIAEAIQYRTLDRSYWA
;
A
#
# COMPACT_ATOMS: atom_id res chain seq x y z
N MET A 1 22.88 -31.61 -22.87
CA MET A 1 22.48 -32.15 -21.55
C MET A 1 21.47 -31.20 -20.97
N LEU A 2 20.27 -31.67 -20.62
CA LEU A 2 19.21 -30.84 -20.04
C LEU A 2 19.34 -30.75 -18.51
N PHE A 3 19.22 -29.53 -17.96
CA PHE A 3 19.20 -29.27 -16.53
C PHE A 3 18.14 -28.21 -16.21
N THR A 4 17.38 -28.41 -15.13
CA THR A 4 16.29 -27.51 -14.77
C THR A 4 16.55 -26.88 -13.41
N THR A 5 16.33 -25.56 -13.32
CA THR A 5 16.27 -24.79 -12.06
C THR A 5 14.93 -24.09 -11.96
N LEU A 6 14.53 -23.72 -10.73
CA LEU A 6 13.30 -22.98 -10.51
C LEU A 6 13.61 -21.51 -10.21
N SER A 7 12.81 -20.64 -10.83
CA SER A 7 12.79 -19.20 -10.55
C SER A 7 11.33 -18.74 -10.36
N ALA A 8 11.09 -17.43 -10.35
CA ALA A 8 9.75 -16.87 -10.30
C ALA A 8 9.63 -15.56 -11.08
N ALA A 9 8.45 -15.32 -11.64
CA ALA A 9 8.06 -14.04 -12.24
C ALA A 9 6.95 -13.39 -11.43
N VAL A 10 7.07 -12.08 -11.21
CA VAL A 10 6.07 -11.30 -10.46
C VAL A 10 5.00 -10.77 -11.40
N TYR A 11 3.73 -10.97 -11.04
CA TYR A 11 2.54 -10.49 -11.74
C TYR A 11 1.62 -9.75 -10.77
N GLY A 12 1.44 -8.46 -10.98
CA GLY A 12 0.71 -7.64 -10.02
C GLY A 12 1.40 -7.65 -8.66
N ILE A 13 0.74 -8.19 -7.63
CA ILE A 13 1.30 -8.36 -6.28
C ILE A 13 1.64 -9.82 -5.95
N ASP A 14 1.45 -10.74 -6.88
CA ASP A 14 1.73 -12.16 -6.70
C ASP A 14 2.85 -12.63 -7.63
N ALA A 15 3.34 -13.83 -7.41
CA ALA A 15 4.40 -14.43 -8.23
C ALA A 15 4.00 -15.82 -8.72
N ASN A 16 4.48 -16.19 -9.92
CA ASN A 16 4.35 -17.50 -10.48
C ASN A 16 5.74 -18.14 -10.60
N LEU A 17 5.86 -19.41 -10.24
CA LEU A 17 7.10 -20.16 -10.44
C LEU A 17 7.35 -20.41 -11.93
N ILE A 18 8.61 -20.34 -12.30
CA ILE A 18 9.09 -20.46 -13.68
C ILE A 18 10.17 -21.54 -13.71
N ASP A 19 9.99 -22.55 -14.53
CA ASP A 19 11.02 -23.53 -14.83
C ASP A 19 12.03 -22.92 -15.79
N VAL A 20 13.30 -22.96 -15.41
CA VAL A 20 14.42 -22.49 -16.19
C VAL A 20 15.18 -23.73 -16.68
N GLU A 21 14.83 -24.14 -17.89
CA GLU A 21 15.41 -25.32 -18.53
C GLU A 21 16.61 -24.90 -19.38
N VAL A 22 17.77 -25.48 -19.10
CA VAL A 22 19.01 -25.21 -19.84
C VAL A 22 19.44 -26.48 -20.58
N ASP A 23 19.51 -26.38 -21.90
CA ASP A 23 20.05 -27.46 -22.76
C ASP A 23 21.37 -27.02 -23.40
N ILE A 24 22.39 -27.87 -23.25
CA ILE A 24 23.70 -27.70 -23.87
C ILE A 24 23.84 -28.73 -24.99
N GLY A 25 23.96 -28.23 -26.22
CA GLY A 25 24.12 -29.05 -27.43
C GLY A 25 25.37 -29.92 -27.36
N PRO A 26 25.35 -31.10 -28.06
CA PRO A 26 26.43 -32.09 -27.97
C PRO A 26 27.71 -31.71 -28.75
N HIS A 27 27.61 -30.77 -29.68
CA HIS A 27 28.74 -30.41 -30.55
C HIS A 27 29.25 -29.00 -30.28
N PRO A 28 30.58 -28.80 -30.27
CA PRO A 28 31.19 -27.49 -30.22
C PRO A 28 30.76 -26.65 -31.44
N VAL A 29 30.60 -25.33 -31.23
CA VAL A 29 30.28 -24.37 -32.27
C VAL A 29 31.42 -23.34 -32.39
N GLU A 30 31.72 -22.89 -33.61
CA GLU A 30 32.79 -21.88 -33.84
C GLU A 30 32.50 -20.54 -33.21
N LYS A 31 31.19 -20.21 -33.07
CA LYS A 31 30.77 -19.01 -32.37
C LYS A 31 29.84 -19.37 -31.21
N GLU A 32 30.05 -18.76 -30.08
CA GLU A 32 29.15 -18.89 -28.92
C GLU A 32 27.70 -18.61 -29.34
N ASN A 33 26.86 -19.61 -29.18
CA ASN A 33 25.44 -19.52 -29.53
C ASN A 33 24.60 -19.71 -28.26
N PHE A 34 24.13 -18.60 -27.68
CA PHE A 34 23.28 -18.57 -26.51
C PHE A 34 21.89 -18.02 -26.92
N MET A 35 20.86 -18.79 -26.72
CA MET A 35 19.48 -18.47 -27.09
C MET A 35 18.55 -18.58 -25.88
N THR A 36 17.72 -17.55 -25.65
CA THR A 36 16.67 -17.57 -24.63
C THR A 36 15.30 -17.57 -25.31
N VAL A 37 14.42 -18.51 -24.91
CA VAL A 37 13.05 -18.66 -25.39
C VAL A 37 12.06 -18.61 -24.21
N GLY A 38 10.76 -18.53 -24.47
CA GLY A 38 9.73 -18.45 -23.42
C GLY A 38 9.28 -17.02 -23.08
N LEU A 39 9.13 -16.15 -24.11
CA LEU A 39 8.69 -14.75 -23.99
C LEU A 39 9.57 -13.86 -23.07
N PRO A 40 10.91 -13.88 -23.23
CA PRO A 40 11.79 -13.00 -22.47
C PRO A 40 11.63 -11.54 -22.90
N ASP A 41 11.65 -10.59 -21.96
CA ASP A 41 11.77 -9.16 -22.26
C ASP A 41 13.19 -8.78 -22.70
N ALA A 42 13.45 -7.48 -22.94
CA ALA A 42 14.76 -7.00 -23.33
C ALA A 42 15.81 -7.25 -22.23
N ALA A 43 15.47 -7.03 -20.95
CA ALA A 43 16.38 -7.23 -19.82
C ALA A 43 16.81 -8.69 -19.65
N VAL A 44 15.87 -9.62 -19.85
CA VAL A 44 16.14 -11.08 -19.85
C VAL A 44 17.00 -11.49 -21.04
N ARG A 45 16.85 -10.86 -22.22
CA ARG A 45 17.72 -11.15 -23.38
C ARG A 45 19.16 -10.62 -23.17
N GLU A 46 19.31 -9.49 -22.49
CA GLU A 46 20.61 -8.93 -22.14
C GLU A 46 21.34 -9.73 -21.05
N SER A 47 20.64 -10.57 -20.29
CA SER A 47 21.24 -11.40 -19.23
C SER A 47 22.37 -12.28 -19.73
N ARG A 48 22.33 -12.68 -21.01
CA ARG A 48 23.42 -13.47 -21.64
C ARG A 48 24.79 -12.85 -21.36
N GLN A 49 24.96 -11.56 -21.60
CA GLN A 49 26.26 -10.89 -21.45
C GLN A 49 26.69 -10.84 -19.99
N ARG A 50 25.74 -10.58 -19.07
CA ARG A 50 26.01 -10.55 -17.64
C ARG A 50 26.39 -11.93 -17.10
N ILE A 51 25.66 -12.97 -17.47
CA ILE A 51 25.92 -14.35 -17.08
C ILE A 51 27.30 -14.83 -17.57
N GLN A 52 27.60 -14.60 -18.85
CA GLN A 52 28.90 -14.98 -19.43
C GLN A 52 30.07 -14.30 -18.72
N ALA A 53 29.98 -13.00 -18.44
CA ALA A 53 31.00 -12.27 -17.71
C ALA A 53 31.13 -12.76 -16.26
N ALA A 54 30.01 -12.93 -15.57
CA ALA A 54 29.97 -13.39 -14.18
C ALA A 54 30.59 -14.79 -14.03
N LEU A 55 30.21 -15.74 -14.88
CA LEU A 55 30.78 -17.09 -14.86
C LEU A 55 32.28 -17.06 -15.07
N ARG A 56 32.75 -16.34 -16.10
CA ARG A 56 34.21 -16.22 -16.39
C ARG A 56 34.97 -15.57 -15.24
N ASN A 57 34.45 -14.49 -14.67
CA ASN A 57 35.12 -13.77 -13.57
C ASN A 57 35.08 -14.57 -12.25
N CYS A 58 34.13 -15.50 -12.11
CA CYS A 58 34.10 -16.45 -10.99
C CYS A 58 34.96 -17.72 -11.24
N GLY A 59 35.71 -17.82 -12.35
CA GLY A 59 36.58 -18.94 -12.67
C GLY A 59 35.88 -20.16 -13.31
N PHE A 60 34.62 -20.00 -13.77
CA PHE A 60 33.91 -21.06 -14.48
C PHE A 60 34.08 -20.93 -15.99
N GLU A 61 34.25 -22.07 -16.66
CA GLU A 61 34.29 -22.10 -18.12
C GLU A 61 32.88 -22.07 -18.70
N MET A 62 32.71 -21.29 -19.78
CA MET A 62 31.49 -21.34 -20.59
C MET A 62 31.54 -22.52 -21.57
N PRO A 63 30.41 -23.26 -21.73
CA PRO A 63 30.33 -24.32 -22.72
C PRO A 63 30.61 -23.78 -24.14
N ARG A 64 31.53 -24.44 -24.86
CA ARG A 64 31.80 -24.14 -26.29
C ARG A 64 30.76 -24.78 -27.22
N SER A 65 29.53 -24.90 -26.77
CA SER A 65 28.40 -25.53 -27.45
C SER A 65 27.21 -24.58 -27.48
N LYS A 66 26.20 -24.88 -28.27
CA LYS A 66 24.96 -24.14 -28.28
C LYS A 66 24.27 -24.26 -26.91
N VAL A 67 24.03 -23.15 -26.26
CA VAL A 67 23.26 -23.09 -25.01
C VAL A 67 21.86 -22.53 -25.32
N THR A 68 20.83 -23.31 -25.02
CA THR A 68 19.43 -22.92 -25.15
C THR A 68 18.82 -22.85 -23.77
N VAL A 69 18.27 -21.68 -23.39
CA VAL A 69 17.54 -21.49 -22.13
C VAL A 69 16.06 -21.30 -22.46
N ASN A 70 15.22 -22.19 -21.94
CA ASN A 70 13.77 -22.08 -22.04
C ASN A 70 13.19 -21.66 -20.69
N LEU A 71 12.35 -20.62 -20.69
CA LEU A 71 11.64 -20.13 -19.52
C LEU A 71 10.18 -20.56 -19.60
N ALA A 72 9.83 -21.66 -18.94
CA ALA A 72 8.49 -22.25 -18.99
C ALA A 72 7.61 -21.82 -17.79
N PRO A 73 6.29 -21.62 -17.96
CA PRO A 73 5.52 -21.78 -19.20
C PRO A 73 5.66 -20.58 -20.17
N ALA A 74 5.48 -20.81 -21.47
CA ALA A 74 5.68 -19.79 -22.50
C ALA A 74 4.56 -18.74 -22.60
N ASP A 75 3.40 -18.96 -21.98
CA ASP A 75 2.26 -18.03 -21.94
C ASP A 75 2.47 -16.85 -20.98
N LEU A 76 3.38 -16.99 -20.02
CA LEU A 76 3.74 -15.93 -19.08
C LEU A 76 4.93 -15.12 -19.59
N LYS A 77 4.80 -13.79 -19.63
CA LYS A 77 5.91 -12.90 -19.97
C LYS A 77 6.91 -12.83 -18.82
N LYS A 78 8.20 -12.99 -19.10
CA LYS A 78 9.28 -12.91 -18.11
C LYS A 78 9.97 -11.57 -18.21
N GLU A 79 9.98 -10.84 -17.11
CA GLU A 79 10.48 -9.47 -17.05
C GLU A 79 11.54 -9.31 -15.96
N GLY A 80 12.53 -8.45 -16.26
CA GLY A 80 13.57 -8.06 -15.33
C GLY A 80 14.77 -9.01 -15.27
N SER A 81 15.78 -8.55 -14.51
CA SER A 81 17.09 -9.21 -14.41
C SER A 81 17.18 -10.33 -13.35
N GLY A 82 16.08 -10.59 -12.63
CA GLY A 82 16.06 -11.59 -11.55
C GLY A 82 16.29 -13.04 -12.01
N PHE A 83 16.29 -13.29 -13.32
CA PHE A 83 16.55 -14.61 -13.93
C PHE A 83 18.02 -14.89 -14.16
N ASP A 84 18.92 -13.94 -13.98
CA ASP A 84 20.36 -14.13 -14.24
C ASP A 84 20.93 -15.26 -13.37
N LEU A 85 20.64 -15.26 -12.07
CA LEU A 85 21.14 -16.29 -11.15
C LEU A 85 20.61 -17.70 -11.48
N PRO A 86 19.30 -17.95 -11.65
CA PRO A 86 18.79 -19.27 -12.00
C PRO A 86 19.32 -19.77 -13.35
N MET A 87 19.47 -18.90 -14.37
CA MET A 87 20.07 -19.27 -15.64
C MET A 87 21.54 -19.67 -15.47
N ALA A 88 22.34 -18.92 -14.70
CA ALA A 88 23.73 -19.25 -14.41
C ALA A 88 23.86 -20.60 -13.71
N MET A 89 22.99 -20.86 -12.71
CA MET A 89 22.96 -22.15 -12.01
C MET A 89 22.55 -23.30 -12.94
N GLY A 90 21.60 -23.07 -13.83
CA GLY A 90 21.19 -24.03 -14.86
C GLY A 90 22.33 -24.39 -15.83
N ILE A 91 23.12 -23.39 -16.27
CA ILE A 91 24.31 -23.60 -17.13
C ILE A 91 25.36 -24.41 -16.38
N LEU A 92 25.67 -24.06 -15.11
CA LEU A 92 26.63 -24.80 -14.30
C LEU A 92 26.18 -26.23 -14.05
N GLY A 93 24.89 -26.48 -13.83
CA GLY A 93 24.33 -27.81 -13.67
C GLY A 93 24.41 -28.63 -14.95
N ALA A 94 24.02 -28.07 -16.09
CA ALA A 94 24.10 -28.71 -17.39
C ALA A 94 25.55 -29.00 -17.84
N TYR A 95 26.51 -28.22 -17.36
CA TYR A 95 27.95 -28.40 -17.63
C TYR A 95 28.65 -29.27 -16.58
N SER A 96 27.88 -29.93 -15.69
CA SER A 96 28.38 -30.84 -14.64
C SER A 96 29.35 -30.18 -13.65
N SER A 97 29.22 -28.85 -13.46
CA SER A 97 30.02 -28.08 -12.49
C SER A 97 29.42 -28.08 -11.08
N LEU A 98 28.22 -28.67 -10.92
CA LEU A 98 27.54 -28.81 -9.64
C LEU A 98 27.57 -30.25 -9.14
N ALA A 99 27.75 -30.45 -7.84
CA ALA A 99 27.71 -31.77 -7.21
C ALA A 99 26.27 -32.34 -7.15
N LYS A 100 25.25 -31.46 -7.01
CA LYS A 100 23.84 -31.84 -7.06
C LYS A 100 23.32 -31.87 -8.50
N THR A 101 22.68 -32.97 -8.86
CA THR A 101 22.04 -33.16 -10.17
C THR A 101 20.57 -32.75 -10.21
N ASP A 102 19.96 -32.48 -9.05
CA ASP A 102 18.57 -32.02 -8.91
C ASP A 102 18.48 -30.83 -7.95
N LEU A 103 17.86 -29.74 -8.41
CA LEU A 103 17.65 -28.50 -7.67
C LEU A 103 16.15 -28.16 -7.52
N ALA A 104 15.25 -29.12 -7.67
CA ALA A 104 13.79 -28.92 -7.56
C ALA A 104 13.35 -28.36 -6.19
N ASP A 105 14.13 -28.60 -5.13
CA ASP A 105 13.89 -28.08 -3.78
C ASP A 105 14.34 -26.63 -3.57
N TYR A 106 14.84 -25.95 -4.61
CA TYR A 106 15.39 -24.61 -4.52
C TYR A 106 14.76 -23.68 -5.55
N VAL A 107 14.28 -22.52 -5.09
CA VAL A 107 13.98 -21.38 -5.95
C VAL A 107 15.15 -20.41 -5.93
N PHE A 108 15.61 -19.99 -7.10
CA PHE A 108 16.71 -19.04 -7.26
C PHE A 108 16.21 -17.74 -7.86
N VAL A 109 16.57 -16.62 -7.27
CA VAL A 109 16.31 -15.29 -7.83
C VAL A 109 17.48 -14.34 -7.54
N GLY A 110 17.84 -13.52 -8.51
CA GLY A 110 18.90 -12.52 -8.35
C GLY A 110 19.44 -12.02 -9.68
N GLU A 111 19.78 -10.74 -9.74
CA GLU A 111 20.51 -10.15 -10.85
C GLU A 111 22.00 -10.38 -10.65
N LEU A 112 22.73 -10.74 -11.72
CA LEU A 112 24.18 -10.88 -11.66
C LEU A 112 24.87 -9.62 -12.18
N SER A 113 25.83 -9.12 -11.40
CA SER A 113 26.83 -8.18 -11.89
C SER A 113 27.92 -8.93 -12.65
N LEU A 114 28.71 -8.21 -13.45
CA LEU A 114 29.76 -8.79 -14.28
C LEU A 114 30.86 -9.50 -13.46
N ASP A 115 31.06 -9.08 -12.21
CA ASP A 115 32.02 -9.67 -11.26
C ASP A 115 31.46 -10.90 -10.53
N GLY A 116 30.21 -11.29 -10.82
CA GLY A 116 29.53 -12.41 -10.14
C GLY A 116 28.86 -12.04 -8.82
N SER A 117 28.81 -10.78 -8.41
CA SER A 117 28.00 -10.33 -7.28
C SER A 117 26.52 -10.40 -7.60
N VAL A 118 25.69 -10.69 -6.56
CA VAL A 118 24.24 -10.83 -6.68
C VAL A 118 23.57 -9.56 -6.18
N ARG A 119 22.81 -8.90 -7.06
CA ARG A 119 22.07 -7.65 -6.77
C ARG A 119 20.64 -7.92 -6.39
N GLY A 120 20.06 -6.97 -5.62
CA GLY A 120 18.67 -7.00 -5.20
C GLY A 120 17.68 -6.98 -6.34
N ILE A 121 16.52 -7.59 -6.10
CA ILE A 121 15.39 -7.69 -7.03
C ILE A 121 14.15 -7.02 -6.43
N ARG A 122 13.12 -6.85 -7.25
CA ARG A 122 11.79 -6.45 -6.80
C ARG A 122 10.90 -7.66 -6.61
N GLY A 123 10.01 -7.61 -5.61
CA GLY A 123 9.02 -8.66 -5.41
C GLY A 123 9.55 -9.94 -4.78
N ALA A 124 10.60 -9.88 -3.95
CA ALA A 124 11.11 -11.08 -3.27
C ALA A 124 10.09 -11.69 -2.29
N LEU A 125 9.27 -10.86 -1.63
CA LEU A 125 8.19 -11.36 -0.77
C LEU A 125 7.10 -12.13 -1.52
N PRO A 126 6.49 -11.63 -2.62
CA PRO A 126 5.60 -12.43 -3.45
C PRO A 126 6.21 -13.76 -3.90
N ILE A 127 7.49 -13.75 -4.28
CA ILE A 127 8.22 -14.97 -4.68
C ILE A 127 8.31 -15.96 -3.51
N ALA A 128 8.64 -15.50 -2.31
CA ALA A 128 8.69 -16.34 -1.12
C ALA A 128 7.31 -16.95 -0.79
N VAL A 129 6.24 -16.17 -0.93
CA VAL A 129 4.86 -16.66 -0.75
C VAL A 129 4.52 -17.74 -1.78
N ALA A 130 4.87 -17.55 -3.06
CA ALA A 130 4.64 -18.53 -4.13
C ALA A 130 5.45 -19.81 -3.92
N ALA A 131 6.73 -19.71 -3.53
CA ALA A 131 7.58 -20.86 -3.21
C ALA A 131 6.97 -21.71 -2.08
N ARG A 132 6.52 -21.07 -1.00
CA ARG A 132 5.83 -21.75 0.10
C ARG A 132 4.54 -22.42 -0.33
N ALA A 133 3.71 -21.75 -1.13
CA ALA A 133 2.44 -22.29 -1.63
C ALA A 133 2.66 -23.58 -2.46
N ARG A 134 3.77 -23.67 -3.18
CA ARG A 134 4.22 -24.86 -3.93
C ARG A 134 5.01 -25.86 -3.06
N LYS A 135 5.14 -25.61 -1.74
CA LYS A 135 5.87 -26.46 -0.79
C LYS A 135 7.35 -26.63 -1.10
N ILE A 136 7.98 -25.68 -1.77
CA ILE A 136 9.42 -25.68 -2.01
C ILE A 136 10.11 -25.18 -0.75
N PRO A 137 11.05 -25.95 -0.17
CA PRO A 137 11.58 -25.65 1.17
C PRO A 137 12.64 -24.55 1.20
N ASN A 138 13.35 -24.30 0.07
CA ASN A 138 14.50 -23.43 0.05
C ASN A 138 14.37 -22.31 -0.98
N LEU A 139 14.71 -21.08 -0.58
CA LEU A 139 14.72 -19.90 -1.45
C LEU A 139 16.08 -19.21 -1.35
N ILE A 140 16.77 -19.08 -2.45
CA ILE A 140 18.04 -18.36 -2.57
C ILE A 140 17.77 -16.97 -3.14
N VAL A 141 18.07 -15.94 -2.36
CA VAL A 141 17.79 -14.54 -2.69
C VAL A 141 18.99 -13.64 -2.42
N PRO A 142 19.08 -12.49 -3.08
CA PRO A 142 20.05 -11.47 -2.72
C PRO A 142 19.94 -11.08 -1.24
N GLU A 143 21.05 -10.81 -0.58
CA GLU A 143 21.07 -10.41 0.84
C GLU A 143 20.17 -9.21 1.13
N ALA A 144 20.10 -8.23 0.21
CA ALA A 144 19.25 -7.05 0.34
C ALA A 144 17.74 -7.39 0.47
N ASN A 145 17.31 -8.53 -0.08
CA ASN A 145 15.91 -8.97 -0.06
C ASN A 145 15.63 -10.07 0.99
N ALA A 146 16.66 -10.57 1.66
CA ALA A 146 16.53 -11.76 2.49
C ALA A 146 15.55 -11.57 3.66
N ARG A 147 15.54 -10.40 4.30
CA ARG A 147 14.65 -10.12 5.43
C ARG A 147 13.17 -10.09 5.02
N GLU A 148 12.84 -9.48 3.87
CA GLU A 148 11.45 -9.44 3.37
C GLU A 148 10.96 -10.85 3.00
N ALA A 149 11.81 -11.68 2.39
CA ALA A 149 11.47 -13.06 2.04
C ALA A 149 11.32 -13.96 3.29
N ALA A 150 12.16 -13.77 4.31
CA ALA A 150 12.19 -14.57 5.53
C ALA A 150 10.98 -14.33 6.46
N VAL A 151 10.16 -13.30 6.20
CA VAL A 151 8.87 -13.11 6.88
C VAL A 151 7.92 -14.30 6.62
N VAL A 152 8.09 -15.03 5.52
CA VAL A 152 7.26 -16.19 5.16
C VAL A 152 7.70 -17.42 5.97
N SER A 153 6.85 -17.89 6.90
CA SER A 153 7.15 -19.08 7.71
C SER A 153 7.17 -20.37 6.90
N GLY A 154 8.02 -21.31 7.31
CA GLY A 154 8.12 -22.62 6.69
C GLY A 154 8.92 -22.62 5.38
N LEU A 155 9.70 -21.58 5.13
CA LEU A 155 10.63 -21.44 4.01
C LEU A 155 12.02 -21.10 4.57
N LYS A 156 13.05 -21.83 4.15
CA LYS A 156 14.44 -21.52 4.47
C LYS A 156 14.96 -20.53 3.43
N VAL A 157 15.28 -19.32 3.88
CA VAL A 157 15.73 -18.22 3.01
C VAL A 157 17.25 -18.05 3.18
N TYR A 158 17.99 -18.23 2.11
CA TYR A 158 19.44 -18.14 2.06
C TYR A 158 19.89 -16.80 1.46
N PRO A 159 20.46 -15.88 2.28
CA PRO A 159 20.97 -14.60 1.80
C PRO A 159 22.31 -14.77 1.08
N VAL A 160 22.36 -14.43 -0.20
CA VAL A 160 23.59 -14.57 -0.99
C VAL A 160 24.09 -13.25 -1.53
N ARG A 161 25.42 -13.09 -1.58
CA ARG A 161 26.11 -11.91 -2.11
C ARG A 161 26.79 -12.17 -3.44
N SER A 162 27.07 -13.44 -3.78
CA SER A 162 27.81 -13.79 -5.01
C SER A 162 27.41 -15.17 -5.54
N LEU A 163 27.64 -15.38 -6.82
CA LEU A 163 27.47 -16.66 -7.49
C LEU A 163 28.32 -17.77 -6.85
N LEU A 164 29.55 -17.45 -6.42
CA LEU A 164 30.44 -18.42 -5.76
C LEU A 164 29.83 -18.94 -4.46
N GLN A 165 29.18 -18.07 -3.65
CA GLN A 165 28.49 -18.51 -2.43
C GLN A 165 27.33 -19.47 -2.75
N VAL A 166 26.59 -19.23 -3.82
CA VAL A 166 25.50 -20.11 -4.23
C VAL A 166 26.04 -21.48 -4.65
N VAL A 167 27.08 -21.51 -5.49
CA VAL A 167 27.72 -22.77 -5.89
C VAL A 167 28.27 -23.53 -4.70
N GLN A 168 28.92 -22.86 -3.76
CA GLN A 168 29.43 -23.43 -2.53
C GLN A 168 28.32 -24.02 -1.66
N LEU A 169 27.21 -23.29 -1.47
CA LEU A 169 26.03 -23.77 -0.75
C LEU A 169 25.45 -25.05 -1.39
N ILE A 170 25.30 -25.07 -2.71
CA ILE A 170 24.73 -26.22 -3.44
C ILE A 170 25.65 -27.43 -3.37
N ASN A 171 26.96 -27.24 -3.51
CA ASN A 171 27.96 -28.35 -3.56
C ASN A 171 28.26 -28.95 -2.19
N SER A 172 28.38 -28.14 -1.15
CA SER A 172 28.81 -28.58 0.18
C SER A 172 27.75 -28.50 1.26
N GLY A 173 26.63 -27.81 1.00
CA GLY A 173 25.63 -27.48 2.02
C GLY A 173 26.08 -26.45 3.06
N ASN A 174 27.31 -25.95 2.93
CA ASN A 174 27.94 -25.03 3.86
C ASN A 174 28.12 -23.63 3.24
N GLY A 175 28.43 -22.64 4.07
CA GLY A 175 28.83 -21.30 3.64
C GLY A 175 27.77 -20.22 3.83
N VAL A 176 26.47 -20.54 3.79
CA VAL A 176 25.37 -19.57 4.04
C VAL A 176 24.33 -20.24 4.92
N ALA A 177 24.08 -19.68 6.10
CA ALA A 177 22.97 -20.10 6.96
C ALA A 177 21.65 -19.43 6.53
N PRO A 178 20.52 -20.13 6.64
CA PRO A 178 19.23 -19.49 6.40
C PRO A 178 18.97 -18.41 7.44
N ILE A 179 18.38 -17.29 7.00
CA ILE A 179 18.03 -16.18 7.90
C ILE A 179 16.72 -16.49 8.63
N GLU A 180 16.70 -16.20 9.93
CA GLU A 180 15.49 -16.21 10.74
C GLU A 180 15.08 -14.79 11.11
N VAL A 181 13.78 -14.50 11.07
CA VAL A 181 13.22 -13.19 11.37
C VAL A 181 12.11 -13.32 12.41
N ASN A 182 12.24 -12.55 13.49
CA ASN A 182 11.17 -12.43 14.49
C ASN A 182 10.12 -11.41 14.00
N ARG A 183 8.94 -11.91 13.63
CA ARG A 183 7.83 -11.11 13.09
C ARG A 183 7.25 -10.13 14.10
N ALA A 184 7.12 -10.55 15.37
CA ALA A 184 6.58 -9.69 16.41
C ALA A 184 7.50 -8.48 16.63
N GLU A 185 8.80 -8.70 16.68
CA GLU A 185 9.80 -7.63 16.82
C GLU A 185 9.80 -6.65 15.64
N LEU A 186 9.53 -7.13 14.41
CA LEU A 186 9.41 -6.24 13.24
C LEU A 186 8.20 -5.31 13.33
N LEU A 187 7.05 -5.81 13.83
CA LEU A 187 5.85 -5.01 14.01
C LEU A 187 5.98 -4.04 15.18
N ASP A 188 6.60 -4.45 16.29
CA ASP A 188 6.77 -3.60 17.48
C ASP A 188 7.76 -2.46 17.25
N LYS A 189 8.91 -2.72 16.64
CA LYS A 189 9.91 -1.69 16.32
C LYS A 189 9.38 -0.62 15.37
N ALA A 190 8.44 -0.97 14.51
CA ALA A 190 7.86 -0.06 13.55
C ALA A 190 6.92 1.00 14.19
N GLN A 191 6.48 0.83 15.43
CA GLN A 191 5.54 1.75 16.10
C GLN A 191 6.18 3.01 16.71
N GLN A 192 7.42 3.32 16.36
CA GLN A 192 8.08 4.55 16.81
C GLN A 192 7.80 5.69 15.83
N PHE A 193 7.07 6.69 16.28
CA PHE A 193 6.74 7.88 15.48
C PHE A 193 7.59 9.06 15.91
N SER A 194 8.05 9.86 14.94
CA SER A 194 8.80 11.10 15.17
C SER A 194 7.90 12.31 15.47
N VAL A 195 6.57 12.17 15.35
CA VAL A 195 5.57 13.23 15.55
C VAL A 195 4.49 12.77 16.53
N ASP A 196 3.87 13.72 17.24
CA ASP A 196 2.86 13.44 18.25
C ASP A 196 1.77 14.50 18.25
N PHE A 197 0.51 14.15 18.61
CA PHE A 197 -0.62 15.08 18.73
C PHE A 197 -0.43 16.10 19.86
N LYS A 198 0.42 15.85 20.87
CA LYS A 198 0.80 16.83 21.89
C LYS A 198 1.45 18.09 21.32
N GLU A 199 1.99 18.03 20.11
CA GLU A 199 2.58 19.20 19.44
C GLU A 199 1.50 20.10 18.81
N VAL A 200 0.26 19.60 18.65
CA VAL A 200 -0.87 20.36 18.10
C VAL A 200 -1.58 21.10 19.21
N ARG A 201 -1.44 22.41 19.25
CA ARG A 201 -2.14 23.28 20.18
C ARG A 201 -3.49 23.72 19.60
N GLY A 202 -4.52 23.79 20.44
CA GLY A 202 -5.88 24.08 19.99
C GLY A 202 -6.45 22.97 19.10
N GLN A 203 -7.28 23.36 18.13
CA GLN A 203 -7.87 22.47 17.11
C GLN A 203 -8.64 21.27 17.68
N GLN A 204 -9.39 21.46 18.77
CA GLN A 204 -10.09 20.35 19.45
C GLN A 204 -11.10 19.65 18.54
N SER A 205 -11.88 20.40 17.76
CA SER A 205 -12.83 19.86 16.79
C SER A 205 -12.11 19.05 15.68
N GLY A 206 -10.95 19.55 15.22
CA GLY A 206 -10.13 18.84 14.26
C GLY A 206 -9.58 17.53 14.82
N LYS A 207 -9.05 17.53 16.05
CA LYS A 207 -8.57 16.32 16.74
C LYS A 207 -9.69 15.31 16.94
N ARG A 208 -10.88 15.74 17.39
CA ARG A 208 -12.05 14.87 17.57
C ARG A 208 -12.51 14.24 16.25
N ALA A 209 -12.58 15.01 15.17
CA ALA A 209 -12.95 14.49 13.87
C ALA A 209 -11.93 13.47 13.34
N LEU A 210 -10.61 13.70 13.57
CA LEU A 210 -9.57 12.75 13.20
C LEU A 210 -9.61 11.47 14.05
N GLU A 211 -9.96 11.57 15.32
CA GLU A 211 -10.22 10.43 16.20
C GLU A 211 -11.37 9.57 15.68
N VAL A 212 -12.53 10.20 15.37
CA VAL A 212 -13.70 9.53 14.78
C VAL A 212 -13.34 8.89 13.44
N ALA A 213 -12.66 9.63 12.58
CA ALA A 213 -12.21 9.14 11.28
C ALA A 213 -11.29 7.92 11.42
N SER A 214 -10.32 7.95 12.34
CA SER A 214 -9.39 6.85 12.62
C SER A 214 -10.08 5.62 13.21
N ALA A 215 -11.03 5.83 14.12
CA ALA A 215 -11.78 4.75 14.74
C ALA A 215 -12.67 4.01 13.75
N GLY A 216 -13.36 4.72 12.86
CA GLY A 216 -14.28 4.15 11.89
C GLY A 216 -13.68 3.84 10.51
N GLY A 217 -12.45 4.31 10.22
CA GLY A 217 -11.87 4.23 8.88
C GLY A 217 -12.53 5.18 7.87
N HIS A 218 -13.06 6.32 8.34
CA HIS A 218 -13.81 7.27 7.53
C HIS A 218 -12.90 8.21 6.74
N ASN A 219 -13.28 8.50 5.50
CA ASN A 219 -12.64 9.53 4.70
C ASN A 219 -12.99 10.91 5.25
N ILE A 220 -12.02 11.84 5.27
CA ILE A 220 -12.18 13.16 5.86
C ILE A 220 -11.66 14.28 4.96
N LEU A 221 -12.42 15.37 4.89
CA LEU A 221 -12.04 16.63 4.25
C LEU A 221 -11.90 17.74 5.30
N MET A 222 -10.75 18.38 5.31
CA MET A 222 -10.42 19.54 6.16
C MET A 222 -10.46 20.81 5.32
N ILE A 223 -11.32 21.76 5.67
CA ILE A 223 -11.43 23.07 5.01
C ILE A 223 -10.94 24.14 5.99
N GLY A 224 -10.13 25.08 5.53
CA GLY A 224 -9.68 26.16 6.41
C GLY A 224 -8.60 27.05 5.77
N PRO A 225 -8.31 28.21 6.36
CA PRO A 225 -7.35 29.16 5.79
C PRO A 225 -5.92 28.60 5.71
N PRO A 226 -5.05 29.20 4.90
CA PRO A 226 -3.63 28.86 4.91
C PRO A 226 -3.03 29.01 6.30
N GLY A 227 -2.18 28.07 6.71
CA GLY A 227 -1.55 28.09 8.04
C GLY A 227 -2.44 27.64 9.21
N SER A 228 -3.67 27.14 8.97
CA SER A 228 -4.55 26.64 10.03
C SER A 228 -4.11 25.29 10.65
N GLY A 229 -3.09 24.64 10.08
CA GLY A 229 -2.54 23.39 10.64
C GLY A 229 -3.08 22.09 10.01
N LYS A 230 -3.84 22.14 8.90
CA LYS A 230 -4.43 20.97 8.21
C LYS A 230 -3.39 19.89 7.90
N THR A 231 -2.29 20.27 7.26
CA THR A 231 -1.18 19.36 6.92
C THR A 231 -0.50 18.79 8.16
N MET A 232 -0.40 19.59 9.24
CA MET A 232 0.17 19.16 10.52
C MET A 232 -0.72 18.12 11.20
N LEU A 233 -2.04 18.30 11.18
CA LEU A 233 -3.02 17.34 11.67
C LEU A 233 -2.96 16.03 10.86
N ALA A 234 -2.98 16.12 9.51
CA ALA A 234 -2.94 14.95 8.63
C ALA A 234 -1.68 14.09 8.85
N LYS A 235 -0.50 14.69 8.96
CA LYS A 235 0.77 13.97 9.18
C LYS A 235 0.82 13.20 10.50
N ARG A 236 -0.04 13.51 11.45
CA ARG A 236 -0.13 12.81 12.75
C ARG A 236 -1.15 11.67 12.76
N MET A 237 -1.97 11.54 11.72
CA MET A 237 -2.95 10.45 11.62
C MET A 237 -2.34 9.04 11.83
N PRO A 238 -1.18 8.69 11.27
CA PRO A 238 -0.59 7.38 11.50
C PRO A 238 -0.34 7.05 12.97
N THR A 239 -0.12 8.07 13.83
CA THR A 239 0.18 7.87 15.25
C THR A 239 -1.03 7.42 16.07
N ILE A 240 -2.25 7.66 15.58
CA ILE A 240 -3.51 7.32 16.26
C ILE A 240 -4.28 6.18 15.58
N LEU A 241 -3.85 5.75 14.38
CA LEU A 241 -4.44 4.60 13.70
C LEU A 241 -4.13 3.29 14.43
N PRO A 242 -5.05 2.28 14.36
CA PRO A 242 -4.75 0.94 14.83
C PRO A 242 -3.50 0.35 14.15
N PRO A 243 -2.68 -0.43 14.84
CA PRO A 243 -1.54 -1.10 14.23
C PRO A 243 -1.99 -2.01 13.08
N LEU A 244 -1.08 -2.31 12.15
CA LEU A 244 -1.34 -3.29 11.11
C LEU A 244 -1.45 -4.69 11.76
N THR A 245 -2.41 -5.50 11.33
CA THR A 245 -2.35 -6.94 11.56
C THR A 245 -1.21 -7.54 10.72
N PHE A 246 -0.81 -8.77 11.02
CA PHE A 246 0.24 -9.43 10.24
C PHE A 246 -0.17 -9.59 8.77
N GLU A 247 -1.43 -9.91 8.50
CA GLU A 247 -1.99 -10.05 7.15
C GLU A 247 -1.99 -8.72 6.40
N GLU A 248 -2.43 -7.63 7.05
CA GLU A 248 -2.39 -6.28 6.47
C GLU A 248 -0.94 -5.85 6.18
N ALA A 249 -0.02 -6.11 7.10
CA ALA A 249 1.40 -5.80 6.93
C ALA A 249 2.01 -6.60 5.77
N LEU A 250 1.67 -7.86 5.64
CA LEU A 250 2.13 -8.73 4.55
C LEU A 250 1.63 -8.23 3.19
N GLU A 251 0.33 -7.93 3.07
CA GLU A 251 -0.28 -7.41 1.84
C GLU A 251 0.33 -6.05 1.43
N THR A 252 0.49 -5.15 2.40
CA THR A 252 1.13 -3.85 2.18
C THR A 252 2.59 -4.01 1.76
N THR A 253 3.34 -4.92 2.39
CA THR A 253 4.73 -5.19 2.05
C THR A 253 4.88 -5.78 0.64
N LYS A 254 3.98 -6.67 0.22
CA LYS A 254 3.95 -7.18 -1.17
C LYS A 254 3.87 -6.03 -2.19
N ILE A 255 2.96 -5.08 -1.96
CA ILE A 255 2.79 -3.91 -2.85
C ILE A 255 4.07 -3.08 -2.90
N HIS A 256 4.66 -2.78 -1.73
CA HIS A 256 5.87 -1.97 -1.63
C HIS A 256 7.10 -2.70 -2.23
N SER A 257 7.19 -4.01 -2.05
CA SER A 257 8.25 -4.86 -2.64
C SER A 257 8.20 -4.84 -4.18
N VAL A 258 7.01 -5.03 -4.76
CA VAL A 258 6.80 -5.00 -6.22
C VAL A 258 7.05 -3.60 -6.80
N ALA A 259 6.63 -2.55 -6.09
CA ALA A 259 6.90 -1.17 -6.49
C ALA A 259 8.40 -0.82 -6.42
N GLY A 260 9.18 -1.56 -5.62
CA GLY A 260 10.59 -1.30 -5.37
C GLY A 260 10.84 -0.08 -4.46
N VAL A 261 9.88 0.22 -3.57
CA VAL A 261 9.98 1.32 -2.59
C VAL A 261 10.26 0.81 -1.17
N LEU A 262 10.39 -0.50 -0.99
CA LEU A 262 10.79 -1.08 0.28
C LEU A 262 12.28 -0.76 0.53
N GLU A 263 12.60 -0.25 1.71
CA GLU A 263 13.99 0.05 2.07
C GLU A 263 14.84 -1.23 2.11
N PRO A 264 16.08 -1.18 1.62
CA PRO A 264 16.98 -2.34 1.67
C PRO A 264 17.14 -2.87 3.10
N GLY A 265 16.91 -4.17 3.29
CA GLY A 265 16.96 -4.80 4.60
C GLY A 265 15.72 -4.59 5.49
N ALA A 266 14.69 -3.88 5.03
CA ALA A 266 13.40 -3.91 5.68
C ALA A 266 12.74 -5.28 5.52
N GLY A 267 12.24 -5.85 6.60
CA GLY A 267 11.56 -7.15 6.56
C GLY A 267 10.07 -7.01 6.25
N LEU A 268 9.43 -6.04 6.88
CA LEU A 268 7.97 -5.86 6.83
C LEU A 268 7.63 -4.38 6.96
N VAL A 269 6.60 -3.92 6.27
CA VAL A 269 5.99 -2.61 6.52
C VAL A 269 5.15 -2.73 7.78
N GLY A 270 5.67 -2.25 8.90
CA GLY A 270 5.01 -2.39 10.21
C GLY A 270 4.16 -1.19 10.63
N VAL A 271 4.26 -0.07 9.92
CA VAL A 271 3.45 1.14 10.13
C VAL A 271 2.51 1.33 8.96
N ARG A 272 1.27 1.80 9.25
CA ARG A 272 0.34 2.18 8.20
C ARG A 272 0.95 3.25 7.30
N PRO A 273 1.06 3.02 5.98
CA PRO A 273 1.67 3.98 5.06
C PRO A 273 0.96 5.33 5.10
N PHE A 274 1.74 6.40 5.01
CA PHE A 274 1.24 7.75 4.78
C PHE A 274 1.80 8.27 3.47
N ARG A 275 0.94 8.37 2.45
CA ARG A 275 1.31 8.86 1.12
C ARG A 275 0.73 10.24 0.90
N SER A 276 1.55 11.15 0.40
CA SER A 276 1.16 12.54 0.16
C SER A 276 1.70 13.00 -1.18
N PRO A 277 1.06 12.58 -2.29
CA PRO A 277 1.49 13.02 -3.62
C PRO A 277 1.25 14.51 -3.81
N HIS A 278 2.12 15.15 -4.58
CA HIS A 278 1.96 16.55 -4.96
C HIS A 278 0.81 16.68 -5.98
N HIS A 279 0.10 17.81 -5.99
CA HIS A 279 -1.06 18.03 -6.89
C HIS A 279 -0.70 18.00 -8.39
N THR A 280 0.58 18.09 -8.77
CA THR A 280 1.05 17.94 -10.14
C THR A 280 1.21 16.48 -10.61
N ILE A 281 0.87 15.51 -9.76
CA ILE A 281 0.96 14.10 -10.11
C ILE A 281 0.06 13.77 -11.30
N SER A 282 0.52 12.88 -12.19
CA SER A 282 -0.32 12.35 -13.27
C SER A 282 -1.28 11.27 -12.77
N ASP A 283 -2.33 10.99 -13.53
CA ASP A 283 -3.23 9.85 -13.29
C ASP A 283 -2.48 8.51 -13.20
N ALA A 284 -1.50 8.30 -14.09
CA ALA A 284 -0.63 7.12 -14.03
C ALA A 284 0.26 7.06 -12.77
N GLY A 285 0.70 8.20 -12.27
CA GLY A 285 1.42 8.27 -11.00
C GLY A 285 0.53 7.95 -9.80
N LEU A 286 -0.70 8.45 -9.82
CA LEU A 286 -1.65 8.25 -8.73
C LEU A 286 -2.18 6.81 -8.68
N ILE A 287 -2.69 6.29 -9.79
CA ILE A 287 -3.33 4.97 -9.87
C ILE A 287 -2.34 3.86 -10.16
N GLY A 288 -1.31 4.18 -10.91
CA GLY A 288 -0.39 3.22 -11.48
C GLY A 288 -0.52 3.14 -12.99
N GLY A 289 0.46 2.54 -13.63
CA GLY A 289 0.52 2.44 -15.08
C GLY A 289 1.89 2.02 -15.59
N GLY A 290 2.16 2.38 -16.84
CA GLY A 290 3.37 2.00 -17.58
C GLY A 290 3.10 0.90 -18.59
N MET A 291 4.12 0.54 -19.39
CA MET A 291 4.05 -0.61 -20.31
C MET A 291 3.88 -1.93 -19.53
N VAL A 292 4.57 -2.03 -18.41
CA VAL A 292 4.37 -3.03 -17.37
C VAL A 292 3.64 -2.32 -16.23
N PRO A 293 2.36 -2.65 -15.97
CA PRO A 293 1.61 -1.96 -14.94
C PRO A 293 2.26 -2.09 -13.57
N ARG A 294 2.53 -0.95 -12.93
CA ARG A 294 3.06 -0.86 -11.56
C ARG A 294 2.06 -0.16 -10.66
N PRO A 295 2.04 -0.48 -9.35
CA PRO A 295 1.17 0.19 -8.41
C PRO A 295 1.52 1.68 -8.29
N GLY A 296 0.50 2.54 -8.23
CA GLY A 296 0.62 3.97 -7.98
C GLY A 296 0.46 4.32 -6.51
N GLU A 297 0.38 5.64 -6.20
CA GLU A 297 0.27 6.16 -4.83
C GLU A 297 -0.95 5.63 -4.07
N VAL A 298 -2.08 5.39 -4.74
CA VAL A 298 -3.29 4.80 -4.10
C VAL A 298 -3.04 3.39 -3.59
N SER A 299 -2.26 2.57 -4.33
CA SER A 299 -1.88 1.24 -3.89
C SER A 299 -0.74 1.27 -2.87
N LEU A 300 0.17 2.22 -2.98
CA LEU A 300 1.21 2.44 -1.97
C LEU A 300 0.64 2.92 -0.63
N ALA A 301 -0.54 3.55 -0.65
CA ALA A 301 -1.29 3.94 0.55
C ALA A 301 -2.15 2.80 1.13
N HIS A 302 -2.12 1.61 0.55
CA HIS A 302 -2.94 0.47 0.97
C HIS A 302 -2.79 0.18 2.47
N ASN A 303 -3.91 -0.04 3.17
CA ASN A 303 -4.00 -0.18 4.63
C ASN A 303 -3.48 1.03 5.44
N GLY A 304 -3.34 2.19 4.79
CA GLY A 304 -2.83 3.41 5.38
C GLY A 304 -3.64 4.65 5.02
N VAL A 305 -2.95 5.76 4.86
CA VAL A 305 -3.53 7.09 4.58
C VAL A 305 -3.02 7.62 3.25
N LEU A 306 -3.93 8.05 2.40
CA LEU A 306 -3.63 8.90 1.26
C LEU A 306 -4.03 10.34 1.61
N PHE A 307 -3.05 11.22 1.71
CA PHE A 307 -3.27 12.64 1.99
C PHE A 307 -3.16 13.47 0.72
N LEU A 308 -4.25 14.15 0.36
CA LEU A 308 -4.31 15.09 -0.76
C LEU A 308 -4.42 16.51 -0.22
N ASP A 309 -3.30 17.22 -0.19
CA ASP A 309 -3.30 18.65 0.17
C ASP A 309 -3.68 19.50 -1.03
N GLU A 310 -4.31 20.65 -0.80
CA GLU A 310 -4.78 21.54 -1.86
C GLU A 310 -5.68 20.81 -2.89
N LEU A 311 -6.64 20.03 -2.43
CA LEU A 311 -7.48 19.13 -3.24
C LEU A 311 -8.01 19.76 -4.55
N PRO A 312 -8.50 21.02 -4.62
CA PRO A 312 -8.97 21.63 -5.87
C PRO A 312 -7.85 21.98 -6.87
N GLU A 313 -6.57 21.85 -6.49
CA GLU A 313 -5.45 22.11 -7.40
C GLU A 313 -5.05 20.87 -8.21
N PHE A 314 -5.52 19.69 -7.82
CA PHE A 314 -5.35 18.49 -8.62
C PHE A 314 -6.12 18.58 -9.94
N PRO A 315 -5.57 18.09 -11.06
CA PRO A 315 -6.29 17.99 -12.32
C PRO A 315 -7.58 17.17 -12.15
N ARG A 316 -8.67 17.60 -12.80
CA ARG A 316 -9.99 16.95 -12.64
C ARG A 316 -9.97 15.47 -13.03
N ASN A 317 -9.26 15.09 -14.09
CA ASN A 317 -9.09 13.69 -14.47
C ASN A 317 -8.42 12.85 -13.37
N VAL A 318 -7.43 13.40 -12.67
CA VAL A 318 -6.74 12.75 -11.55
C VAL A 318 -7.68 12.52 -10.36
N LEU A 319 -8.57 13.46 -10.07
CA LEU A 319 -9.59 13.29 -9.02
C LEU A 319 -10.68 12.27 -9.42
N GLU A 320 -11.10 12.25 -10.68
CA GLU A 320 -12.14 11.31 -11.15
C GLU A 320 -11.70 9.84 -11.08
N VAL A 321 -10.44 9.55 -11.37
CA VAL A 321 -9.92 8.17 -11.28
C VAL A 321 -9.84 7.63 -9.85
N MET A 322 -9.87 8.51 -8.84
CA MET A 322 -9.95 8.13 -7.42
C MET A 322 -11.28 7.45 -7.02
N ARG A 323 -12.33 7.61 -7.85
CA ARG A 323 -13.67 7.09 -7.52
C ARG A 323 -13.68 5.57 -7.40
N GLN A 324 -13.01 4.87 -8.30
CA GLN A 324 -12.94 3.41 -8.28
C GLN A 324 -12.25 2.89 -7.01
N PRO A 325 -11.01 3.28 -6.66
CA PRO A 325 -10.37 2.78 -5.46
C PRO A 325 -11.10 3.12 -4.16
N LEU A 326 -11.80 4.26 -4.10
CA LEU A 326 -12.62 4.62 -2.93
C LEU A 326 -13.89 3.78 -2.78
N GLU A 327 -14.41 3.19 -3.87
CA GLU A 327 -15.56 2.29 -3.86
C GLU A 327 -15.15 0.83 -3.67
N ASP A 328 -14.23 0.37 -4.53
CA ASP A 328 -13.92 -1.05 -4.68
C ASP A 328 -12.74 -1.49 -3.79
N GLY A 329 -11.97 -0.54 -3.24
CA GLY A 329 -10.74 -0.82 -2.49
C GLY A 329 -9.63 -1.44 -3.33
N GLN A 330 -9.70 -1.29 -4.66
CA GLN A 330 -8.74 -1.82 -5.61
C GLN A 330 -8.69 -0.98 -6.88
N VAL A 331 -7.61 -1.11 -7.63
CA VAL A 331 -7.40 -0.46 -8.93
C VAL A 331 -7.10 -1.50 -9.98
N SER A 332 -7.84 -1.48 -11.08
CA SER A 332 -7.59 -2.33 -12.24
C SER A 332 -6.94 -1.52 -13.37
N ILE A 333 -5.75 -1.94 -13.78
CA ILE A 333 -4.99 -1.31 -14.86
C ILE A 333 -5.03 -2.25 -16.06
N ALA A 334 -5.86 -1.93 -17.05
CA ALA A 334 -5.95 -2.66 -18.30
C ALA A 334 -5.01 -2.07 -19.36
N ARG A 335 -4.23 -2.93 -20.01
CA ARG A 335 -3.40 -2.63 -21.18
C ARG A 335 -3.65 -3.70 -22.24
N ALA A 336 -3.29 -3.43 -23.49
CA ALA A 336 -3.54 -4.35 -24.60
C ALA A 336 -3.00 -5.77 -24.36
N ALA A 337 -1.89 -5.91 -23.63
CA ALA A 337 -1.24 -7.18 -23.37
C ALA A 337 -1.63 -7.84 -22.05
N MET A 338 -2.18 -7.09 -21.07
CA MET A 338 -2.51 -7.62 -19.74
C MET A 338 -3.44 -6.70 -18.95
N SER A 339 -4.17 -7.27 -18.00
CA SER A 339 -4.93 -6.54 -16.98
C SER A 339 -4.45 -6.97 -15.62
N LEU A 340 -4.05 -6.01 -14.78
CA LEU A 340 -3.59 -6.26 -13.41
C LEU A 340 -4.44 -5.47 -12.44
N THR A 341 -4.76 -6.09 -11.30
CA THR A 341 -5.49 -5.45 -10.20
C THR A 341 -4.57 -5.33 -9.00
N PHE A 342 -4.52 -4.13 -8.43
CA PHE A 342 -3.76 -3.81 -7.23
C PHE A 342 -4.70 -3.44 -6.09
N PRO A 343 -4.51 -3.96 -4.87
CA PRO A 343 -5.23 -3.50 -3.70
C PRO A 343 -4.97 -2.01 -3.44
N ALA A 344 -6.03 -1.29 -3.05
CA ALA A 344 -6.00 0.15 -2.80
C ALA A 344 -7.02 0.55 -1.73
N ARG A 345 -7.05 -0.18 -0.60
CA ARG A 345 -7.87 0.16 0.57
C ARG A 345 -7.11 1.15 1.43
N PHE A 346 -7.41 2.40 1.29
CA PHE A 346 -6.79 3.48 2.07
C PHE A 346 -7.86 4.38 2.67
N MET A 347 -7.47 5.14 3.67
CA MET A 347 -8.26 6.22 4.22
C MET A 347 -7.86 7.51 3.51
N LEU A 348 -8.83 8.16 2.85
CA LEU A 348 -8.59 9.45 2.22
C LEU A 348 -8.65 10.56 3.26
N VAL A 349 -7.57 11.30 3.38
CA VAL A 349 -7.50 12.57 4.12
C VAL A 349 -7.26 13.66 3.10
N ALA A 350 -8.18 14.59 2.96
CA ALA A 350 -8.06 15.69 2.02
C ALA A 350 -8.03 17.02 2.76
N ALA A 351 -7.31 17.99 2.21
CA ALA A 351 -7.29 19.35 2.72
C ALA A 351 -7.50 20.35 1.58
N MET A 352 -8.23 21.42 1.86
CA MET A 352 -8.41 22.52 0.92
C MET A 352 -8.57 23.86 1.64
N ASN A 353 -8.36 24.92 0.89
CA ASN A 353 -8.72 26.26 1.34
C ASN A 353 -10.20 26.53 1.03
N PRO A 354 -10.86 27.46 1.74
CA PRO A 354 -12.28 27.77 1.52
C PRO A 354 -12.54 28.50 0.21
N CYS A 355 -11.53 29.13 -0.39
CA CYS A 355 -11.61 29.84 -1.66
C CYS A 355 -10.21 29.98 -2.28
N PRO A 356 -10.06 30.50 -3.51
CA PRO A 356 -8.74 30.69 -4.14
C PRO A 356 -7.75 31.54 -3.34
N CYS A 357 -8.22 32.58 -2.66
CA CYS A 357 -7.34 33.40 -1.79
C CYS A 357 -7.14 32.80 -0.39
N GLY A 358 -7.98 31.82 0.00
CA GLY A 358 -7.86 31.10 1.27
C GLY A 358 -8.57 31.71 2.48
N TYR A 359 -9.23 32.86 2.36
CA TYR A 359 -9.73 33.63 3.52
C TYR A 359 -11.26 33.85 3.53
N PHE A 360 -12.02 33.10 2.75
CA PHE A 360 -13.48 33.17 2.78
C PHE A 360 -14.01 32.71 4.14
N ASN A 361 -14.93 33.48 4.73
CA ASN A 361 -15.47 33.29 6.09
C ASN A 361 -14.43 33.29 7.23
N ASP A 362 -13.21 33.81 7.00
CA ASP A 362 -12.26 34.01 8.09
C ASP A 362 -12.70 35.19 8.94
N THR A 363 -13.19 34.91 10.16
CA THR A 363 -13.64 35.93 11.12
C THR A 363 -12.49 36.77 11.70
N THR A 364 -11.24 36.35 11.49
CA THR A 364 -10.04 37.03 12.01
C THR A 364 -9.43 38.01 11.00
N ARG A 365 -9.77 37.89 9.73
CA ARG A 365 -9.22 38.70 8.64
C ARG A 365 -10.29 38.99 7.60
N ASP A 366 -10.76 40.20 7.53
CA ASP A 366 -11.67 40.67 6.45
C ASP A 366 -10.85 40.96 5.16
N THR A 367 -10.17 39.95 4.63
CA THR A 367 -9.26 40.10 3.48
C THR A 367 -9.68 39.32 2.25
N CYS A 368 -10.81 38.59 2.30
CA CYS A 368 -11.28 37.83 1.14
C CYS A 368 -11.82 38.77 0.05
N LYS A 369 -11.19 38.71 -1.15
CA LYS A 369 -11.61 39.47 -2.34
C LYS A 369 -12.25 38.57 -3.40
N CYS A 370 -12.56 37.32 -3.08
CA CYS A 370 -13.14 36.37 -4.04
C CYS A 370 -14.63 36.64 -4.20
N THR A 371 -15.10 36.72 -5.45
CA THR A 371 -16.54 36.73 -5.75
C THR A 371 -17.13 35.34 -5.51
N ILE A 372 -18.45 35.27 -5.33
CA ILE A 372 -19.17 33.99 -5.19
C ILE A 372 -18.87 33.07 -6.38
N GLU A 373 -18.85 33.62 -7.60
CA GLU A 373 -18.55 32.87 -8.82
C GLU A 373 -17.11 32.28 -8.82
N MET A 374 -16.13 33.02 -8.29
CA MET A 374 -14.77 32.51 -8.14
C MET A 374 -14.71 31.35 -7.15
N ILE A 375 -15.44 31.45 -6.04
CA ILE A 375 -15.51 30.38 -5.03
C ILE A 375 -16.20 29.15 -5.63
N GLN A 376 -17.33 29.30 -6.27
CA GLN A 376 -18.07 28.20 -6.94
C GLN A 376 -17.19 27.51 -8.00
N ARG A 377 -16.49 28.27 -8.83
CA ARG A 377 -15.55 27.72 -9.83
C ARG A 377 -14.40 26.93 -9.18
N TYR A 378 -13.90 27.40 -8.05
CA TYR A 378 -12.84 26.73 -7.31
C TYR A 378 -13.32 25.40 -6.72
N VAL A 379 -14.46 25.41 -6.07
CA VAL A 379 -15.08 24.26 -5.44
C VAL A 379 -15.59 23.24 -6.47
N SER A 380 -16.13 23.68 -7.61
CA SER A 380 -16.64 22.81 -8.69
C SER A 380 -15.55 21.99 -9.42
N LYS A 381 -14.27 22.26 -9.15
CA LYS A 381 -13.17 21.37 -9.60
C LYS A 381 -13.29 19.97 -8.99
N ILE A 382 -13.88 19.86 -7.79
CA ILE A 382 -14.16 18.60 -7.12
C ILE A 382 -15.58 18.17 -7.50
N SER A 383 -15.71 16.96 -8.05
CA SER A 383 -17.02 16.47 -8.47
C SER A 383 -17.89 16.05 -7.27
N GLY A 384 -19.20 16.24 -7.40
CA GLY A 384 -20.17 15.78 -6.40
C GLY A 384 -20.01 14.29 -6.05
N PRO A 385 -19.87 13.38 -7.04
CA PRO A 385 -19.61 11.96 -6.77
C PRO A 385 -18.34 11.66 -5.96
N LEU A 386 -17.29 12.47 -6.06
CA LEU A 386 -16.11 12.32 -5.21
C LEU A 386 -16.39 12.80 -3.78
N MET A 387 -17.08 13.94 -3.66
CA MET A 387 -17.51 14.48 -2.35
C MET A 387 -18.44 13.53 -1.60
N ASP A 388 -19.33 12.88 -2.31
CA ASP A 388 -20.19 11.83 -1.76
C ASP A 388 -19.40 10.66 -1.11
N ARG A 389 -18.12 10.48 -1.41
CA ARG A 389 -17.26 9.43 -0.88
C ARG A 389 -16.43 9.86 0.32
N ILE A 390 -16.53 11.12 0.71
CA ILE A 390 -15.91 11.64 1.93
C ILE A 390 -16.97 11.72 3.01
N ASP A 391 -16.75 11.03 4.13
CA ASP A 391 -17.77 10.86 5.17
C ASP A 391 -17.85 12.06 6.12
N ILE A 392 -16.69 12.67 6.40
CA ILE A 392 -16.51 13.71 7.41
C ILE A 392 -15.97 14.98 6.74
N HIS A 393 -16.68 16.10 6.88
CA HIS A 393 -16.25 17.41 6.43
C HIS A 393 -16.11 18.32 7.65
N ILE A 394 -14.95 18.93 7.85
CA ILE A 394 -14.70 19.80 9.00
C ILE A 394 -14.10 21.13 8.59
N ASP A 395 -14.47 22.17 9.32
CA ASP A 395 -13.77 23.45 9.30
C ASP A 395 -12.60 23.43 10.31
N VAL A 396 -11.43 23.85 9.83
CA VAL A 396 -10.19 23.95 10.61
C VAL A 396 -9.79 25.42 10.65
N PRO A 397 -10.33 26.22 11.60
CA PRO A 397 -10.08 27.65 11.67
C PRO A 397 -8.63 27.95 12.03
N ALA A 398 -8.19 29.18 11.80
CA ALA A 398 -6.90 29.67 12.28
C ALA A 398 -6.83 29.60 13.82
N VAL A 399 -5.71 29.10 14.36
CA VAL A 399 -5.53 28.99 15.81
C VAL A 399 -5.33 30.38 16.43
N ASN A 400 -6.11 30.68 17.45
CA ASN A 400 -5.99 31.95 18.19
C ASN A 400 -4.70 32.00 19.01
N TYR A 401 -4.08 33.19 19.10
CA TYR A 401 -2.87 33.38 19.90
C TYR A 401 -3.02 32.95 21.38
N LYS A 402 -4.22 33.10 21.96
CA LYS A 402 -4.54 32.62 23.31
C LYS A 402 -4.44 31.10 23.44
N GLU A 403 -4.90 30.35 22.44
CA GLU A 403 -4.80 28.88 22.40
C GLU A 403 -3.36 28.41 22.23
N LEU A 404 -2.56 29.12 21.42
CA LEU A 404 -1.13 28.84 21.26
C LEU A 404 -0.33 29.00 22.57
N ARG A 405 -0.75 29.91 23.43
CA ARG A 405 -0.14 30.20 24.77
C ARG A 405 -0.79 29.43 25.92
N SER A 406 -1.87 28.70 25.67
CA SER A 406 -2.53 27.91 26.71
C SER A 406 -1.56 26.91 27.35
N ASN A 407 -1.49 26.95 28.69
CA ASN A 407 -0.69 26.02 29.49
C ASN A 407 -1.39 24.64 29.68
N SER A 408 -2.59 24.44 29.12
CA SER A 408 -3.21 23.12 29.15
C SER A 408 -2.34 22.15 28.35
N ALA A 409 -1.92 21.05 28.96
CA ALA A 409 -1.17 20.02 28.28
C ALA A 409 -2.05 19.44 27.15
N PRO A 410 -1.61 19.55 25.88
CA PRO A 410 -2.35 18.95 24.79
C PRO A 410 -2.38 17.43 24.96
N GLU A 411 -3.48 16.82 24.56
CA GLU A 411 -3.61 15.36 24.56
C GLU A 411 -2.59 14.72 23.62
N ASP A 412 -1.94 13.65 24.08
CA ASP A 412 -0.93 12.93 23.32
C ASP A 412 -1.56 11.89 22.36
N SER A 413 -0.76 11.44 21.40
CA SER A 413 -1.18 10.43 20.43
C SER A 413 -1.54 9.10 21.09
N ALA A 414 -0.88 8.74 22.19
CA ALA A 414 -1.10 7.47 22.88
C ALA A 414 -2.50 7.39 23.47
N THR A 415 -2.94 8.46 24.14
CA THR A 415 -4.28 8.57 24.75
C THR A 415 -5.39 8.51 23.69
N ILE A 416 -5.24 9.24 22.57
CA ILE A 416 -6.21 9.21 21.47
C ILE A 416 -6.24 7.79 20.86
N ARG A 417 -5.07 7.20 20.61
CA ARG A 417 -4.94 5.86 20.03
C ARG A 417 -5.60 4.80 20.90
N GLU A 418 -5.49 4.87 22.21
CA GLU A 418 -6.15 3.94 23.13
C GLU A 418 -7.68 3.93 22.95
N ARG A 419 -8.30 5.11 22.83
CA ARG A 419 -9.74 5.22 22.56
C ARG A 419 -10.11 4.66 21.19
N VAL A 420 -9.31 4.97 20.17
CA VAL A 420 -9.47 4.44 18.81
C VAL A 420 -9.38 2.91 18.80
N LEU A 421 -8.41 2.33 19.51
CA LEU A 421 -8.24 0.88 19.61
C LEU A 421 -9.45 0.20 20.28
N ARG A 422 -9.94 0.75 21.39
CA ARG A 422 -11.14 0.23 22.07
C ARG A 422 -12.37 0.23 21.15
N ALA A 423 -12.61 1.33 20.44
CA ALA A 423 -13.71 1.40 19.48
C ALA A 423 -13.54 0.41 18.32
N ARG A 424 -12.31 0.24 17.82
CA ARG A 424 -12.01 -0.72 16.76
C ARG A 424 -12.21 -2.17 17.20
N GLU A 425 -11.86 -2.51 18.42
CA GLU A 425 -12.09 -3.84 19.00
C GLU A 425 -13.59 -4.16 19.07
N VAL A 426 -14.42 -3.20 19.49
CA VAL A 426 -15.89 -3.36 19.49
C VAL A 426 -16.40 -3.66 18.07
N GLN A 427 -15.89 -2.95 17.05
CA GLN A 427 -16.27 -3.15 15.65
C GLN A 427 -15.85 -4.54 15.17
N LEU A 428 -14.59 -4.93 15.39
CA LEU A 428 -14.07 -6.24 14.98
C LEU A 428 -14.87 -7.39 15.62
N ASN A 429 -15.17 -7.31 16.90
CA ASN A 429 -15.96 -8.33 17.60
C ASN A 429 -17.39 -8.41 17.05
N ARG A 430 -18.02 -7.27 16.74
CA ARG A 430 -19.35 -7.18 16.12
C ARG A 430 -19.39 -7.90 14.77
N PHE A 431 -18.44 -7.63 13.90
CA PHE A 431 -18.41 -8.21 12.54
C PHE A 431 -17.95 -9.66 12.53
N ALA A 432 -17.00 -10.04 13.39
CA ALA A 432 -16.55 -11.42 13.54
C ALA A 432 -17.66 -12.34 14.05
N ALA A 433 -18.47 -11.89 15.01
CA ALA A 433 -19.62 -12.63 15.51
C ALA A 433 -20.67 -12.94 14.43
N ALA A 434 -20.77 -12.08 13.40
CA ALA A 434 -21.64 -12.27 12.24
C ALA A 434 -20.97 -13.03 11.09
N GLY A 435 -19.71 -13.44 11.22
CA GLY A 435 -18.92 -14.10 10.16
C GLY A 435 -18.59 -13.19 8.98
N GLU A 436 -18.59 -11.86 9.19
CA GLU A 436 -18.37 -10.86 8.14
C GLU A 436 -16.88 -10.48 8.05
N ARG A 437 -16.40 -10.31 6.81
CA ARG A 437 -15.01 -9.85 6.54
C ARG A 437 -14.95 -8.33 6.42
N ILE A 438 -15.40 -7.64 7.48
CA ILE A 438 -15.41 -6.19 7.61
C ILE A 438 -14.56 -5.81 8.82
N PHE A 439 -13.73 -4.77 8.68
CA PHE A 439 -12.76 -4.38 9.70
C PHE A 439 -13.11 -3.05 10.40
N CYS A 440 -14.02 -2.26 9.83
CA CYS A 440 -14.42 -0.97 10.39
C CYS A 440 -15.80 -0.52 9.88
N ASN A 441 -16.42 0.43 10.59
CA ASN A 441 -17.77 0.90 10.27
C ASN A 441 -17.89 1.55 8.89
N ALA A 442 -16.85 2.21 8.38
CA ALA A 442 -16.87 2.80 7.03
C ALA A 442 -17.13 1.76 5.93
N GLN A 443 -16.72 0.49 6.16
CA GLN A 443 -16.89 -0.60 5.21
C GLN A 443 -18.29 -1.24 5.24
N MET A 444 -19.17 -0.86 6.17
CA MET A 444 -20.53 -1.38 6.23
C MET A 444 -21.30 -1.12 4.93
N GLY A 445 -21.94 -2.15 4.39
CA GLY A 445 -22.90 -2.04 3.30
C GLY A 445 -24.31 -1.79 3.82
N PRO A 446 -25.31 -1.68 2.91
CA PRO A 446 -26.69 -1.39 3.30
C PRO A 446 -27.30 -2.42 4.28
N ARG A 447 -26.90 -3.70 4.18
CA ARG A 447 -27.36 -4.75 5.10
C ARG A 447 -26.87 -4.49 6.52
N GLN A 448 -25.55 -4.23 6.68
CA GLN A 448 -24.94 -3.99 7.98
C GLN A 448 -25.44 -2.68 8.62
N ILE A 449 -25.67 -1.64 7.82
CA ILE A 449 -26.26 -0.39 8.31
C ILE A 449 -27.63 -0.65 8.92
N ARG A 450 -28.50 -1.43 8.29
CA ARG A 450 -29.82 -1.78 8.83
C ARG A 450 -29.73 -2.58 10.12
N THR A 451 -28.72 -3.47 10.22
CA THR A 451 -28.56 -4.34 11.41
C THR A 451 -27.92 -3.63 12.59
N TYR A 452 -26.90 -2.76 12.34
CA TYR A 452 -26.06 -2.21 13.41
C TYR A 452 -26.27 -0.72 13.68
N CYS A 453 -27.07 -0.03 12.86
CA CYS A 453 -27.35 1.38 13.01
C CYS A 453 -28.84 1.65 13.23
N GLU A 454 -29.51 0.78 14.01
CA GLU A 454 -30.90 1.01 14.42
C GLU A 454 -30.99 2.31 15.24
N LEU A 455 -32.03 3.10 14.95
CA LEU A 455 -32.28 4.38 15.59
C LEU A 455 -33.52 4.32 16.46
N SER A 456 -33.49 5.04 17.58
CA SER A 456 -34.73 5.35 18.33
C SER A 456 -35.57 6.37 17.56
N SER A 457 -36.87 6.46 17.87
CA SER A 457 -37.79 7.41 17.22
C SER A 457 -37.35 8.89 17.36
N ASP A 458 -36.63 9.23 18.44
CA ASP A 458 -36.08 10.57 18.62
C ASP A 458 -34.88 10.84 17.70
N CYS A 459 -34.01 9.83 17.52
CA CYS A 459 -32.88 9.90 16.59
C CYS A 459 -33.36 9.98 15.13
N GLU A 460 -34.39 9.20 14.76
CA GLU A 460 -34.99 9.25 13.43
C GLU A 460 -35.55 10.65 13.11
N ARG A 461 -36.34 11.22 14.04
CA ARG A 461 -36.88 12.59 13.87
C ARG A 461 -35.80 13.64 13.75
N LEU A 462 -34.70 13.51 14.52
CA LEU A 462 -33.56 14.42 14.43
C LEU A 462 -32.89 14.34 13.06
N LEU A 463 -32.64 13.14 12.57
CA LEU A 463 -32.01 12.90 11.28
C LEU A 463 -32.91 13.35 10.12
N GLU A 464 -34.20 13.04 10.15
CA GLU A 464 -35.18 13.48 9.16
C GLU A 464 -35.23 15.00 9.02
N ARG A 465 -35.31 15.72 10.15
CA ARG A 465 -35.28 17.19 10.15
C ARG A 465 -33.99 17.73 9.52
N ALA A 466 -32.84 17.15 9.87
CA ALA A 466 -31.57 17.58 9.32
C ALA A 466 -31.51 17.34 7.81
N MET A 467 -31.99 16.18 7.33
CA MET A 467 -32.05 15.86 5.91
C MET A 467 -32.92 16.84 5.13
N GLN A 468 -34.11 17.19 5.67
CA GLN A 468 -35.02 18.16 5.05
C GLN A 468 -34.43 19.57 5.05
N GLN A 469 -33.84 20.01 6.16
CA GLN A 469 -33.30 21.37 6.30
C GLN A 469 -32.03 21.60 5.48
N GLN A 470 -31.20 20.57 5.34
CA GLN A 470 -29.89 20.66 4.68
C GLN A 470 -29.91 20.11 3.24
N GLY A 471 -31.03 19.51 2.79
CA GLY A 471 -31.13 18.93 1.45
C GLY A 471 -30.21 17.73 1.22
N LEU A 472 -29.95 16.92 2.26
CA LEU A 472 -28.99 15.81 2.22
C LEU A 472 -29.51 14.65 1.37
N SER A 473 -28.61 14.02 0.61
CA SER A 473 -28.93 12.85 -0.23
C SER A 473 -29.10 11.57 0.59
N ALA A 474 -29.72 10.53 0.00
CA ALA A 474 -29.78 9.20 0.62
C ALA A 474 -28.40 8.61 0.94
N ARG A 475 -27.35 8.95 0.14
CA ARG A 475 -25.99 8.55 0.43
C ARG A 475 -25.44 9.25 1.68
N ALA A 476 -25.76 10.52 1.88
CA ALA A 476 -25.40 11.26 3.07
C ALA A 476 -26.05 10.66 4.33
N HIS A 477 -27.31 10.19 4.24
CA HIS A 477 -27.98 9.45 5.31
C HIS A 477 -27.16 8.25 5.77
N ASP A 478 -26.78 7.35 4.87
CA ASP A 478 -26.01 6.14 5.23
C ASP A 478 -24.64 6.48 5.84
N ARG A 479 -23.99 7.56 5.39
CA ARG A 479 -22.74 8.02 5.97
C ARG A 479 -22.89 8.58 7.37
N ILE A 480 -23.93 9.40 7.60
CA ILE A 480 -24.24 9.89 8.95
C ILE A 480 -24.44 8.71 9.91
N LEU A 481 -25.16 7.67 9.49
CA LEU A 481 -25.36 6.47 10.31
C LEU A 481 -24.06 5.75 10.65
N LYS A 482 -23.17 5.54 9.65
CA LYS A 482 -21.86 4.92 9.87
C LYS A 482 -21.00 5.73 10.85
N VAL A 483 -20.98 7.05 10.67
CA VAL A 483 -20.22 7.97 11.56
C VAL A 483 -20.83 7.98 12.96
N ALA A 484 -22.16 8.07 13.08
CA ALA A 484 -22.85 8.04 14.37
C ALA A 484 -22.60 6.72 15.12
N ARG A 485 -22.58 5.56 14.40
CA ARG A 485 -22.21 4.27 14.98
C ARG A 485 -20.78 4.28 15.51
N THR A 486 -19.85 4.90 14.76
CA THR A 486 -18.45 5.04 15.20
C THR A 486 -18.32 5.91 16.45
N ILE A 487 -19.05 7.01 16.52
CA ILE A 487 -19.07 7.89 17.70
C ILE A 487 -19.63 7.13 18.92
N ALA A 488 -20.72 6.34 18.74
CA ALA A 488 -21.26 5.51 19.80
C ALA A 488 -20.29 4.40 20.27
N ASP A 489 -19.51 3.82 19.34
CA ASP A 489 -18.46 2.85 19.69
C ASP A 489 -17.31 3.50 20.49
N LEU A 490 -16.93 4.74 20.16
CA LEU A 490 -15.96 5.54 20.93
C LEU A 490 -16.47 5.88 22.34
N ASP A 491 -17.76 6.15 22.47
CA ASP A 491 -18.42 6.41 23.77
C ASP A 491 -18.71 5.12 24.56
N GLY A 492 -18.42 3.94 23.99
CA GLY A 492 -18.68 2.64 24.62
C GLY A 492 -20.17 2.33 24.80
N THR A 493 -21.05 2.93 24.00
CA THR A 493 -22.51 2.72 24.09
C THR A 493 -22.99 1.72 23.03
N PRO A 494 -23.82 0.75 23.38
CA PRO A 494 -24.34 -0.24 22.43
C PRO A 494 -25.32 0.37 21.44
N GLU A 495 -26.05 1.43 21.82
CA GLU A 495 -27.08 2.07 21.02
C GLU A 495 -26.61 3.45 20.52
N ILE A 496 -27.10 3.86 19.35
CA ILE A 496 -26.91 5.20 18.83
C ILE A 496 -27.85 6.15 19.53
N GLN A 497 -27.32 7.17 20.21
CA GLN A 497 -28.07 8.19 20.93
C GLN A 497 -28.15 9.48 20.12
N SER A 498 -29.08 10.39 20.48
CA SER A 498 -29.28 11.67 19.78
C SER A 498 -28.01 12.55 19.73
N LYS A 499 -27.14 12.48 20.75
CA LYS A 499 -25.85 13.19 20.75
C LYS A 499 -24.92 12.69 19.65
N HIS A 500 -24.92 11.37 19.35
CA HIS A 500 -24.07 10.79 18.30
C HIS A 500 -24.56 11.19 16.91
N ILE A 501 -25.89 11.21 16.71
CA ILE A 501 -26.50 11.71 15.46
C ILE A 501 -26.21 13.19 15.28
N ALA A 502 -26.33 14.02 16.33
CA ALA A 502 -26.06 15.44 16.27
C ALA A 502 -24.59 15.73 15.89
N GLU A 503 -23.62 15.03 16.49
CA GLU A 503 -22.20 15.17 16.13
C GLU A 503 -21.96 14.70 14.67
N ALA A 504 -22.55 13.58 14.23
CA ALA A 504 -22.40 13.08 12.88
C ALA A 504 -23.01 14.02 11.82
N ILE A 505 -24.15 14.67 12.13
CA ILE A 505 -24.76 15.68 11.26
C ILE A 505 -23.84 16.91 11.12
N GLN A 506 -23.17 17.34 12.21
CA GLN A 506 -22.25 18.48 12.15
C GLN A 506 -21.13 18.26 11.15
N TYR A 507 -20.67 17.02 10.97
CA TYR A 507 -19.66 16.68 9.97
C TYR A 507 -20.14 16.73 8.52
N ARG A 508 -21.43 17.07 8.28
CA ARG A 508 -22.03 17.25 6.94
C ARG A 508 -22.60 18.65 6.72
N THR A 509 -22.50 19.55 7.69
CA THR A 509 -23.07 20.92 7.57
C THR A 509 -22.43 21.75 6.47
N LEU A 510 -21.18 21.46 6.12
CA LEU A 510 -20.46 22.14 5.03
C LEU A 510 -20.99 21.79 3.63
N ASP A 511 -21.77 20.70 3.49
CA ASP A 511 -22.39 20.33 2.21
C ASP A 511 -23.28 21.44 1.66
N ARG A 512 -24.03 22.12 2.53
CA ARG A 512 -24.90 23.22 2.14
C ARG A 512 -24.17 24.53 1.85
N SER A 513 -23.13 24.85 2.61
CA SER A 513 -22.47 26.15 2.49
C SER A 513 -21.49 26.25 1.33
N TYR A 514 -20.96 25.12 0.88
CA TYR A 514 -19.94 25.07 -0.18
C TYR A 514 -20.42 24.38 -1.47
N TRP A 515 -21.43 23.47 -1.41
CA TRP A 515 -21.76 22.59 -2.53
C TRP A 515 -23.19 22.81 -3.06
N ALA A 516 -24.04 23.60 -2.40
CA ALA A 516 -25.41 23.90 -2.81
C ALA A 516 -25.50 25.13 -3.75
#